data_b1135c69751f3d5d291d7021cd0e0dc1
#
_entry.id   b1135c69751f3d5d291d7021cd0e0dc1
#
_cell.length_a   1.000
_cell.length_b   1.000
_cell.length_c   1.000
_cell.angle_alpha   90.00
_cell.angle_beta   90.00
_cell.angle_gamma   90.00
#
_symmetry.space_group_name_H-M   'P 1'
#
loop_
_entity.id
_entity.type
_entity.pdbx_description
1 polymer ?
#
loop_
_entity_poly.entity_id
_entity_poly.type
_entity_poly.pdbx_seq_one_letter_code
_entity_poly.pdbx_strand_id
1 'polypeptide(L)'
;MSAADTLAAADPAAGPSTRRAPAWVPSTRLLRSELRLVAGRRRNQAGLAVLAAVPIVMAIAVKVSRPGAAGDGPDFFGSITSNGLFVPLAALGVEITMFLPLAMSMLSGDAIAGEANIGTLRYLLTVPVHRTRLLLVKYLSLCIGAVWGVAAVAVPGALIGVALFGTGQLTTLSGDQIPFGAAVWRVVLVMLYLSAGLAGLAAVGLFISTLTEQPIAAAIALMIFTIVSWIADSVPQLGWLHPWLVVHLWLSFGDLLRNPIEGANVTQGLLVDLGYAVVFWLLAWARFSEKDITS
;
A
#
# COMPACT_ATOMS: atom_id res chain seq x y z
N MET A 1 -28.36 11.10 75.56
CA MET A 1 -28.83 11.34 74.20
C MET A 1 -27.60 11.69 73.39
N SER A 2 -27.17 10.73 72.63
CA SER A 2 -25.84 10.69 71.96
C SER A 2 -25.93 11.39 70.63
N ALA A 3 -24.96 12.26 70.32
CA ALA A 3 -24.82 13.04 69.09
C ALA A 3 -24.06 12.20 68.02
N ALA A 4 -24.62 11.07 67.62
CA ALA A 4 -23.92 10.15 66.76
C ALA A 4 -24.68 9.71 65.47
N ASP A 5 -25.76 10.40 65.10
CA ASP A 5 -26.62 9.92 63.97
C ASP A 5 -26.85 10.94 62.83
N THR A 6 -25.83 11.65 62.41
CA THR A 6 -25.94 12.51 61.19
C THR A 6 -24.66 12.53 60.39
N LEU A 7 -24.14 11.38 60.08
CA LEU A 7 -23.23 11.25 58.95
C LEU A 7 -24.03 10.68 57.75
N ALA A 8 -24.67 11.60 57.02
CA ALA A 8 -25.32 11.32 55.78
C ALA A 8 -24.31 10.69 54.82
N ALA A 9 -24.65 9.51 54.32
CA ALA A 9 -23.94 8.80 53.32
C ALA A 9 -23.70 9.69 52.08
N ALA A 10 -22.49 10.14 51.90
CA ALA A 10 -22.02 10.68 50.62
C ALA A 10 -21.91 9.49 49.65
N ASP A 11 -22.72 9.49 48.62
CA ASP A 11 -22.72 8.53 47.52
C ASP A 11 -21.38 8.64 46.76
N PRO A 12 -20.49 7.63 46.78
CA PRO A 12 -19.18 7.69 46.09
C PRO A 12 -19.24 7.31 44.62
N ALA A 13 -20.39 7.45 43.91
CA ALA A 13 -20.57 6.87 42.59
C ALA A 13 -20.86 7.88 41.48
N ALA A 14 -20.15 8.98 41.40
CA ALA A 14 -20.12 9.79 40.19
C ALA A 14 -18.68 10.05 39.75
N GLY A 15 -17.95 8.96 39.44
CA GLY A 15 -16.73 9.07 38.65
C GLY A 15 -17.07 9.62 37.26
N PRO A 16 -16.18 10.46 36.66
CA PRO A 16 -16.43 11.05 35.35
C PRO A 16 -16.69 9.92 34.32
N SER A 17 -17.88 9.92 33.75
CA SER A 17 -18.25 9.04 32.67
C SER A 17 -17.33 9.31 31.46
N THR A 18 -16.21 8.62 31.40
CA THR A 18 -15.35 8.62 30.20
C THR A 18 -16.18 8.06 29.06
N ARG A 19 -16.70 8.94 28.21
CA ARG A 19 -17.34 8.53 26.95
C ARG A 19 -16.33 7.67 26.18
N ARG A 20 -16.49 6.36 26.24
CA ARG A 20 -15.70 5.43 25.44
C ARG A 20 -15.99 5.73 23.99
N ALA A 21 -14.96 6.10 23.24
CA ALA A 21 -15.11 6.29 21.79
C ALA A 21 -15.68 5.02 21.14
N PRO A 22 -16.55 5.15 20.12
CA PRO A 22 -17.12 4.00 19.42
C PRO A 22 -16.04 3.01 18.96
N ALA A 23 -16.30 1.72 19.00
CA ALA A 23 -15.35 0.66 18.72
C ALA A 23 -14.76 0.72 17.28
N TRP A 24 -15.47 1.34 16.35
CA TRP A 24 -15.09 1.45 14.94
C TRP A 24 -14.23 2.68 14.61
N VAL A 25 -14.07 3.66 15.54
CA VAL A 25 -13.24 4.83 15.27
C VAL A 25 -11.76 4.52 15.53
N PRO A 26 -10.87 4.64 14.55
CA PRO A 26 -9.45 4.42 14.74
C PRO A 26 -8.89 5.44 15.75
N SER A 27 -8.08 4.96 16.68
CA SER A 27 -7.40 5.85 17.61
C SER A 27 -6.21 6.51 16.92
N THR A 28 -6.22 7.83 16.79
CA THR A 28 -5.10 8.57 16.21
C THR A 28 -3.78 8.32 16.95
N ARG A 29 -3.83 8.10 18.27
CA ARG A 29 -2.64 7.74 19.07
C ARG A 29 -2.13 6.34 18.74
N LEU A 30 -3.04 5.36 18.59
CA LEU A 30 -2.71 3.98 18.25
C LEU A 30 -2.17 3.91 16.80
N LEU A 31 -2.81 4.58 15.86
CA LEU A 31 -2.33 4.65 14.48
C LEU A 31 -0.94 5.29 14.39
N ARG A 32 -0.73 6.40 15.11
CA ARG A 32 0.57 7.09 15.14
C ARG A 32 1.68 6.21 15.74
N SER A 33 1.39 5.43 16.80
CA SER A 33 2.36 4.50 17.38
C SER A 33 2.68 3.37 16.40
N GLU A 34 1.69 2.83 15.71
CA GLU A 34 1.86 1.80 14.69
C GLU A 34 2.73 2.29 13.53
N LEU A 35 2.43 3.47 12.99
CA LEU A 35 3.22 4.06 11.91
C LEU A 35 4.68 4.34 12.33
N ARG A 36 4.91 4.75 13.58
CA ARG A 36 6.27 4.91 14.10
C ARG A 36 7.01 3.58 14.20
N LEU A 37 6.34 2.51 14.61
CA LEU A 37 6.92 1.17 14.64
C LEU A 37 7.27 0.69 13.23
N VAL A 38 6.37 0.85 12.27
CA VAL A 38 6.59 0.48 10.87
C VAL A 38 7.73 1.28 10.26
N ALA A 39 7.74 2.61 10.41
CA ALA A 39 8.79 3.48 9.87
C ALA A 39 10.15 3.33 10.58
N GLY A 40 10.15 2.96 11.86
CA GLY A 40 11.37 2.78 12.66
C GLY A 40 12.09 1.46 12.41
N ARG A 41 11.47 0.47 11.76
CA ARG A 41 12.11 -0.82 11.48
C ARG A 41 13.16 -0.67 10.38
N ARG A 42 14.43 -0.96 10.68
CA ARG A 42 15.56 -0.88 9.71
C ARG A 42 15.29 -1.64 8.41
N ARG A 43 14.61 -2.79 8.50
CA ARG A 43 14.22 -3.59 7.33
C ARG A 43 13.29 -2.81 6.39
N ASN A 44 12.28 -2.12 6.93
CA ASN A 44 11.35 -1.33 6.13
C ASN A 44 12.06 -0.11 5.51
N GLN A 45 12.96 0.53 6.25
CA GLN A 45 13.80 1.62 5.72
C GLN A 45 14.70 1.13 4.59
N ALA A 46 15.33 -0.04 4.73
CA ALA A 46 16.12 -0.66 3.67
C ALA A 46 15.27 -0.98 2.45
N GLY A 47 14.05 -1.51 2.65
CA GLY A 47 13.09 -1.76 1.58
C GLY A 47 12.73 -0.48 0.81
N LEU A 48 12.39 0.60 1.52
CA LEU A 48 12.12 1.91 0.91
C LEU A 48 13.33 2.47 0.17
N ALA A 49 14.54 2.27 0.70
CA ALA A 49 15.78 2.69 0.02
C ALA A 49 16.01 1.91 -1.28
N VAL A 50 15.73 0.60 -1.30
CA VAL A 50 15.79 -0.22 -2.52
C VAL A 50 14.78 0.26 -3.55
N LEU A 51 13.51 0.49 -3.16
CA LEU A 51 12.50 1.05 -4.06
C LEU A 51 12.93 2.41 -4.62
N ALA A 52 13.49 3.31 -3.80
CA ALA A 52 13.97 4.60 -4.24
C ALA A 52 15.20 4.52 -5.17
N ALA A 53 16.01 3.47 -5.05
CA ALA A 53 17.21 3.30 -5.87
C ALA A 53 16.88 2.92 -7.33
N VAL A 54 15.81 2.17 -7.57
CA VAL A 54 15.44 1.70 -8.93
C VAL A 54 15.22 2.86 -9.90
N PRO A 55 14.36 3.86 -9.63
CA PRO A 55 14.18 4.99 -10.54
C PRO A 55 15.46 5.81 -10.74
N ILE A 56 16.32 5.91 -9.71
CA ILE A 56 17.59 6.63 -9.80
C ILE A 56 18.54 5.91 -10.75
N VAL A 57 18.72 4.58 -10.56
CA VAL A 57 19.57 3.75 -11.44
C VAL A 57 19.05 3.79 -12.87
N MET A 58 17.74 3.68 -13.05
CA MET A 58 17.10 3.72 -14.36
C MET A 58 17.33 5.07 -15.07
N ALA A 59 17.16 6.20 -14.36
CA ALA A 59 17.40 7.53 -14.92
C ALA A 59 18.86 7.71 -15.33
N ILE A 60 19.81 7.27 -14.49
CA ILE A 60 21.24 7.33 -14.78
C ILE A 60 21.60 6.44 -15.99
N ALA A 61 21.09 5.20 -16.02
CA ALA A 61 21.31 4.28 -17.12
C ALA A 61 20.84 4.87 -18.47
N VAL A 62 19.61 5.43 -18.51
CA VAL A 62 19.10 6.10 -19.70
C VAL A 62 19.95 7.30 -20.10
N LYS A 63 20.40 8.11 -19.14
CA LYS A 63 21.25 9.28 -19.43
C LYS A 63 22.62 8.88 -20.01
N VAL A 64 23.22 7.81 -19.51
CA VAL A 64 24.54 7.31 -19.96
C VAL A 64 24.43 6.62 -21.32
N SER A 65 23.40 5.82 -21.54
CA SER A 65 23.20 5.06 -22.78
C SER A 65 22.88 5.94 -24.00
N ARG A 66 22.44 7.18 -23.82
CA ARG A 66 22.06 8.14 -24.89
C ARG A 66 21.25 7.47 -26.01
N PRO A 67 20.06 6.91 -25.75
CA PRO A 67 19.30 6.13 -26.72
C PRO A 67 18.84 6.90 -27.98
N GLY A 68 19.15 8.19 -28.09
CA GLY A 68 18.87 9.01 -29.27
C GLY A 68 19.99 9.06 -30.32
N ALA A 69 21.18 8.47 -30.05
CA ALA A 69 22.32 8.57 -30.97
C ALA A 69 22.43 7.43 -32.00
N ALA A 70 21.66 6.34 -31.82
CA ALA A 70 21.79 5.14 -32.67
C ALA A 70 20.44 4.38 -32.81
N GLY A 71 19.36 4.96 -33.19
CA GLY A 71 18.19 4.31 -33.80
C GLY A 71 17.60 2.99 -33.25
N ASP A 72 18.23 2.35 -32.27
CA ASP A 72 18.00 0.95 -31.88
C ASP A 72 17.36 0.73 -30.48
N GLY A 73 16.80 1.78 -29.87
CA GLY A 73 16.09 1.64 -28.58
C GLY A 73 14.56 1.59 -28.76
N PRO A 74 13.84 0.84 -27.89
CA PRO A 74 12.36 0.92 -27.88
C PRO A 74 11.89 2.38 -27.73
N ASP A 75 10.80 2.74 -28.42
CA ASP A 75 10.19 4.11 -28.41
C ASP A 75 9.94 4.66 -27.00
N PHE A 76 9.79 3.78 -26.03
CA PHE A 76 9.66 4.05 -24.60
C PHE A 76 10.85 4.85 -24.03
N PHE A 77 12.09 4.54 -24.42
CA PHE A 77 13.27 5.27 -23.95
C PHE A 77 13.39 6.68 -24.55
N GLY A 78 12.91 6.88 -25.78
CA GLY A 78 12.79 8.19 -26.40
C GLY A 78 11.88 9.12 -25.60
N SER A 79 10.78 8.61 -25.07
CA SER A 79 9.84 9.37 -24.25
C SER A 79 10.45 9.79 -22.90
N ILE A 80 11.30 8.97 -22.29
CA ILE A 80 12.01 9.31 -21.03
C ILE A 80 12.94 10.51 -21.23
N THR A 81 13.59 10.62 -22.38
CA THR A 81 14.55 11.72 -22.64
C THR A 81 13.88 13.06 -22.94
N SER A 82 12.59 13.08 -23.28
CA SER A 82 11.84 14.31 -23.58
C SER A 82 11.30 15.02 -22.34
N ASN A 83 11.00 14.28 -21.26
CA ASN A 83 10.47 14.85 -20.02
C ASN A 83 10.85 13.98 -18.82
N GLY A 84 11.43 14.61 -17.79
CA GLY A 84 11.87 13.91 -16.57
C GLY A 84 10.75 13.21 -15.79
N LEU A 85 9.49 13.61 -15.93
CA LEU A 85 8.35 12.96 -15.26
C LEU A 85 8.00 11.58 -15.85
N PHE A 86 8.59 11.21 -16.99
CA PHE A 86 8.44 9.85 -17.50
C PHE A 86 9.23 8.82 -16.66
N VAL A 87 10.32 9.24 -16.02
CA VAL A 87 11.14 8.35 -15.15
C VAL A 87 10.31 7.71 -14.04
N PRO A 88 9.56 8.45 -13.19
CA PRO A 88 8.76 7.83 -12.14
C PRO A 88 7.65 6.92 -12.70
N LEU A 89 7.05 7.27 -13.83
CA LEU A 89 5.99 6.45 -14.45
C LEU A 89 6.54 5.10 -14.94
N ALA A 90 7.69 5.14 -15.60
CA ALA A 90 8.38 3.94 -16.05
C ALA A 90 8.85 3.06 -14.89
N ALA A 91 9.44 3.68 -13.85
CA ALA A 91 9.88 2.95 -12.66
C ALA A 91 8.70 2.30 -11.93
N LEU A 92 7.57 3.01 -11.76
CA LEU A 92 6.36 2.45 -11.18
C LEU A 92 5.84 1.25 -11.98
N GLY A 93 5.87 1.31 -13.32
CA GLY A 93 5.48 0.20 -14.18
C GLY A 93 6.35 -1.05 -13.98
N VAL A 94 7.65 -0.87 -13.79
CA VAL A 94 8.58 -1.98 -13.49
C VAL A 94 8.36 -2.51 -12.06
N GLU A 95 8.24 -1.61 -11.09
CA GLU A 95 8.22 -1.99 -9.68
C GLU A 95 6.89 -2.59 -9.23
N ILE A 96 5.76 -2.22 -9.85
CA ILE A 96 4.45 -2.77 -9.50
C ILE A 96 4.35 -4.27 -9.81
N THR A 97 5.17 -4.77 -10.73
CA THR A 97 5.13 -6.18 -11.09
C THR A 97 5.75 -7.09 -10.02
N MET A 98 6.77 -6.61 -9.28
CA MET A 98 7.50 -7.44 -8.33
C MET A 98 7.88 -6.71 -7.03
N PHE A 99 8.58 -5.56 -7.10
CA PHE A 99 9.20 -4.94 -5.94
C PHE A 99 8.18 -4.33 -4.96
N LEU A 100 7.17 -3.63 -5.46
CA LEU A 100 6.11 -3.07 -4.64
C LEU A 100 5.25 -4.16 -3.98
N PRO A 101 4.79 -5.23 -4.68
CA PRO A 101 4.14 -6.36 -4.03
C PRO A 101 5.02 -7.08 -3.02
N LEU A 102 6.32 -7.23 -3.28
CA LEU A 102 7.26 -7.81 -2.32
C LEU A 102 7.35 -6.97 -1.04
N ALA A 103 7.48 -5.65 -1.17
CA ALA A 103 7.50 -4.74 -0.03
C ALA A 103 6.18 -4.82 0.77
N MET A 104 5.03 -4.89 0.08
CA MET A 104 3.72 -5.08 0.73
C MET A 104 3.60 -6.44 1.41
N SER A 105 4.15 -7.50 0.81
CA SER A 105 4.17 -8.85 1.41
C SER A 105 4.95 -8.87 2.72
N MET A 106 6.10 -8.22 2.76
CA MET A 106 6.90 -8.10 3.98
C MET A 106 6.18 -7.25 5.05
N LEU A 107 5.55 -6.16 4.65
CA LEU A 107 4.87 -5.24 5.57
C LEU A 107 3.61 -5.89 6.18
N SER A 108 2.78 -6.52 5.34
CA SER A 108 1.54 -7.16 5.78
C SER A 108 1.79 -8.47 6.54
N GLY A 109 2.84 -9.23 6.16
CA GLY A 109 3.26 -10.41 6.90
C GLY A 109 3.59 -10.12 8.37
N ASP A 110 4.20 -8.97 8.64
CA ASP A 110 4.51 -8.53 10.01
C ASP A 110 3.31 -8.00 10.79
N ALA A 111 2.21 -7.68 10.15
CA ALA A 111 1.14 -6.89 10.77
C ALA A 111 0.52 -7.58 12.00
N ILE A 112 0.27 -8.89 11.94
CA ILE A 112 -0.28 -9.70 13.04
C ILE A 112 0.69 -10.82 13.41
N ALA A 113 1.19 -11.57 12.42
CA ALA A 113 2.12 -12.68 12.67
C ALA A 113 3.43 -12.20 13.32
N GLY A 114 3.89 -10.99 13.00
CA GLY A 114 5.07 -10.41 13.64
C GLY A 114 4.90 -10.15 15.13
N GLU A 115 3.72 -9.72 15.56
CA GLU A 115 3.40 -9.52 16.98
C GLU A 115 3.14 -10.83 17.72
N ALA A 116 2.55 -11.81 17.03
CA ALA A 116 2.37 -13.14 17.56
C ALA A 116 3.74 -13.81 17.81
N ASN A 117 4.66 -13.73 16.85
CA ASN A 117 5.99 -14.32 16.90
C ASN A 117 6.84 -13.81 18.07
N ILE A 118 6.77 -12.50 18.39
CA ILE A 118 7.50 -11.92 19.53
C ILE A 118 6.70 -11.92 20.85
N GLY A 119 5.51 -12.53 20.86
CA GLY A 119 4.66 -12.66 22.05
C GLY A 119 3.98 -11.36 22.51
N THR A 120 4.12 -10.26 21.78
CA THR A 120 3.51 -8.97 22.15
C THR A 120 2.00 -8.93 21.90
N LEU A 121 1.48 -9.82 21.05
CA LEU A 121 0.04 -9.92 20.78
C LEU A 121 -0.77 -10.16 22.08
N ARG A 122 -0.24 -10.94 23.02
CA ARG A 122 -0.86 -11.20 24.34
C ARG A 122 -1.06 -9.88 25.12
N TYR A 123 -0.06 -9.00 25.13
CA TYR A 123 -0.14 -7.73 25.86
C TYR A 123 -1.10 -6.73 25.19
N LEU A 124 -1.16 -6.73 23.84
CA LEU A 124 -2.11 -5.88 23.11
C LEU A 124 -3.57 -6.26 23.38
N LEU A 125 -3.83 -7.53 23.68
CA LEU A 125 -5.17 -8.05 23.95
C LEU A 125 -5.58 -7.94 25.43
N THR A 126 -4.65 -7.70 26.36
CA THR A 126 -4.96 -7.37 27.77
C THR A 126 -5.37 -5.91 27.94
N VAL A 127 -4.99 -5.02 27.02
CA VAL A 127 -5.48 -3.64 27.00
C VAL A 127 -6.93 -3.65 26.50
N PRO A 128 -7.88 -2.91 27.10
CA PRO A 128 -9.28 -2.90 26.69
C PRO A 128 -9.49 -2.16 25.35
N VAL A 129 -8.87 -2.67 24.29
CA VAL A 129 -9.05 -2.19 22.91
C VAL A 129 -9.89 -3.23 22.17
N HIS A 130 -11.00 -2.80 21.55
CA HIS A 130 -11.81 -3.70 20.73
C HIS A 130 -10.97 -4.30 19.60
N ARG A 131 -11.05 -5.60 19.38
CA ARG A 131 -10.32 -6.36 18.33
C ARG A 131 -10.51 -5.74 16.95
N THR A 132 -11.73 -5.31 16.61
CA THR A 132 -12.05 -4.62 15.35
C THR A 132 -11.25 -3.34 15.18
N ARG A 133 -11.10 -2.54 16.26
CA ARG A 133 -10.32 -1.29 16.23
C ARG A 133 -8.84 -1.54 15.98
N LEU A 134 -8.29 -2.57 16.62
CA LEU A 134 -6.89 -2.95 16.42
C LEU A 134 -6.67 -3.37 14.97
N LEU A 135 -7.52 -4.25 14.43
CA LEU A 135 -7.42 -4.72 13.06
C LEU A 135 -7.56 -3.58 12.04
N LEU A 136 -8.49 -2.64 12.30
CA LEU A 136 -8.68 -1.47 11.43
C LEU A 136 -7.43 -0.57 11.43
N VAL A 137 -6.83 -0.31 12.59
CA VAL A 137 -5.58 0.47 12.68
C VAL A 137 -4.45 -0.21 11.94
N LYS A 138 -4.34 -1.53 12.06
CA LYS A 138 -3.35 -2.33 11.31
C LYS A 138 -3.55 -2.21 9.81
N TYR A 139 -4.78 -2.38 9.34
CA TYR A 139 -5.09 -2.22 7.91
C TYR A 139 -4.80 -0.80 7.40
N LEU A 140 -5.20 0.24 8.16
CA LEU A 140 -4.90 1.63 7.81
C LEU A 140 -3.38 1.90 7.76
N SER A 141 -2.60 1.29 8.66
CA SER A 141 -1.15 1.41 8.62
C SER A 141 -0.56 0.77 7.36
N LEU A 142 -1.12 -0.34 6.89
CA LEU A 142 -0.73 -0.98 5.63
C LEU A 142 -1.10 -0.13 4.41
N CYS A 143 -2.29 0.49 4.39
CA CYS A 143 -2.69 1.42 3.32
C CYS A 143 -1.74 2.63 3.25
N ILE A 144 -1.36 3.20 4.39
CA ILE A 144 -0.36 4.28 4.45
C ILE A 144 1.01 3.75 3.99
N GLY A 145 1.37 2.52 4.35
CA GLY A 145 2.58 1.85 3.88
C GLY A 145 2.60 1.68 2.36
N ALA A 146 1.46 1.37 1.73
CA ALA A 146 1.30 1.33 0.28
C ALA A 146 1.58 2.69 -0.37
N VAL A 147 0.99 3.76 0.18
CA VAL A 147 1.27 5.13 -0.29
C VAL A 147 2.75 5.48 -0.12
N TRP A 148 3.39 5.13 0.99
CA TRP A 148 4.82 5.36 1.20
C TRP A 148 5.69 4.56 0.22
N GLY A 149 5.33 3.31 -0.07
CA GLY A 149 6.03 2.49 -1.06
C GLY A 149 5.99 3.13 -2.45
N VAL A 150 4.80 3.47 -2.93
CA VAL A 150 4.62 4.14 -4.23
C VAL A 150 5.32 5.51 -4.25
N ALA A 151 5.23 6.29 -3.18
CA ALA A 151 5.91 7.58 -3.07
C ALA A 151 7.44 7.44 -3.05
N ALA A 152 7.97 6.38 -2.44
CA ALA A 152 9.40 6.10 -2.43
C ALA A 152 9.98 5.83 -3.83
N VAL A 153 9.15 5.40 -4.77
CA VAL A 153 9.50 5.26 -6.19
C VAL A 153 9.27 6.58 -6.93
N ALA A 154 8.06 7.13 -6.80
CA ALA A 154 7.63 8.26 -7.62
C ALA A 154 8.39 9.56 -7.31
N VAL A 155 8.63 9.85 -6.02
CA VAL A 155 9.28 11.12 -5.64
C VAL A 155 10.76 11.17 -6.05
N PRO A 156 11.62 10.19 -5.70
CA PRO A 156 12.99 10.19 -6.18
C PRO A 156 13.07 10.10 -7.71
N GLY A 157 12.18 9.32 -8.35
CA GLY A 157 12.10 9.22 -9.80
C GLY A 157 11.78 10.57 -10.47
N ALA A 158 10.81 11.32 -9.91
CA ALA A 158 10.49 12.66 -10.43
C ALA A 158 11.65 13.64 -10.20
N LEU A 159 12.27 13.63 -9.02
CA LEU A 159 13.38 14.53 -8.71
C LEU A 159 14.58 14.30 -9.62
N ILE A 160 15.04 13.04 -9.74
CA ILE A 160 16.17 12.72 -10.60
C ILE A 160 15.83 12.89 -12.08
N GLY A 161 14.61 12.54 -12.49
CA GLY A 161 14.13 12.70 -13.85
C GLY A 161 14.15 14.17 -14.27
N VAL A 162 13.55 15.06 -13.47
CA VAL A 162 13.56 16.50 -13.73
C VAL A 162 15.00 17.06 -13.73
N ALA A 163 15.85 16.60 -12.82
CA ALA A 163 17.24 17.06 -12.76
C ALA A 163 18.07 16.66 -13.98
N LEU A 164 17.82 15.47 -14.57
CA LEU A 164 18.59 14.96 -15.71
C LEU A 164 17.99 15.29 -17.08
N PHE A 165 16.66 15.38 -17.18
CA PHE A 165 15.93 15.50 -18.46
C PHE A 165 15.09 16.78 -18.56
N GLY A 166 14.96 17.53 -17.45
CA GLY A 166 14.24 18.82 -17.44
C GLY A 166 12.71 18.68 -17.31
N THR A 167 12.04 19.83 -17.45
CA THR A 167 10.58 20.01 -17.26
C THR A 167 9.85 20.25 -18.57
N GLY A 168 10.25 19.61 -19.66
CA GLY A 168 9.63 19.73 -20.97
C GLY A 168 8.15 19.31 -20.96
N GLN A 169 7.49 19.40 -22.11
CA GLN A 169 6.15 18.87 -22.30
C GLN A 169 6.19 17.35 -22.26
N LEU A 170 5.21 16.73 -21.58
CA LEU A 170 5.08 15.28 -21.57
C LEU A 170 4.25 14.85 -22.78
N THR A 171 4.79 13.94 -23.59
CA THR A 171 4.02 13.27 -24.63
C THR A 171 3.17 12.18 -24.00
N THR A 172 1.86 12.28 -24.16
CA THR A 172 0.90 11.29 -23.68
C THR A 172 0.96 10.02 -24.54
N LEU A 173 0.37 8.92 -24.06
CA LEU A 173 0.25 7.70 -24.87
C LEU A 173 -0.65 7.86 -26.10
N SER A 174 -1.45 8.95 -26.16
CA SER A 174 -2.25 9.33 -27.34
C SER A 174 -1.47 10.16 -28.36
N GLY A 175 -0.20 10.53 -28.07
CA GLY A 175 0.65 11.35 -28.93
C GLY A 175 0.55 12.86 -28.65
N ASP A 176 -0.39 13.31 -27.83
CA ASP A 176 -0.55 14.73 -27.47
C ASP A 176 0.52 15.17 -26.47
N GLN A 177 0.88 16.43 -26.53
CA GLN A 177 1.79 17.06 -25.58
C GLN A 177 0.99 17.79 -24.49
N ILE A 178 1.26 17.47 -23.23
CA ILE A 178 0.65 18.13 -22.07
C ILE A 178 1.68 18.98 -21.32
N PRO A 179 1.27 20.12 -20.74
CA PRO A 179 2.16 20.96 -19.96
C PRO A 179 2.60 20.26 -18.68
N PHE A 180 3.77 20.66 -18.14
CA PHE A 180 4.40 20.05 -16.96
C PHE A 180 3.46 19.93 -15.76
N GLY A 181 2.64 20.96 -15.46
CA GLY A 181 1.68 20.89 -14.34
C GLY A 181 0.62 19.80 -14.51
N ALA A 182 0.11 19.60 -15.74
CA ALA A 182 -0.82 18.50 -16.04
C ALA A 182 -0.12 17.14 -15.93
N ALA A 183 1.15 17.07 -16.33
CA ALA A 183 1.94 15.84 -16.20
C ALA A 183 2.18 15.46 -14.72
N VAL A 184 2.48 16.43 -13.85
CA VAL A 184 2.58 16.20 -12.39
C VAL A 184 1.26 15.66 -11.84
N TRP A 185 0.13 16.24 -12.26
CA TRP A 185 -1.19 15.75 -11.83
C TRP A 185 -1.43 14.30 -12.26
N ARG A 186 -1.00 13.91 -13.48
CA ARG A 186 -1.08 12.51 -13.95
C ARG A 186 -0.24 11.57 -13.08
N VAL A 187 0.98 11.97 -12.71
CA VAL A 187 1.81 11.20 -11.78
C VAL A 187 1.10 10.98 -10.43
N VAL A 188 0.47 12.03 -9.88
CA VAL A 188 -0.30 11.92 -8.63
C VAL A 188 -1.48 10.94 -8.79
N LEU A 189 -2.21 11.00 -9.90
CA LEU A 189 -3.30 10.04 -10.17
C LEU A 189 -2.80 8.60 -10.27
N VAL A 190 -1.67 8.37 -10.95
CA VAL A 190 -1.02 7.05 -11.02
C VAL A 190 -0.60 6.57 -9.63
N MET A 191 0.00 7.45 -8.81
CA MET A 191 0.36 7.11 -7.43
C MET A 191 -0.85 6.68 -6.60
N LEU A 192 -1.97 7.39 -6.69
CA LEU A 192 -3.21 7.06 -5.97
C LEU A 192 -3.79 5.73 -6.46
N TYR A 193 -3.81 5.51 -7.77
CA TYR A 193 -4.31 4.28 -8.38
C TYR A 193 -3.51 3.06 -7.92
N LEU A 194 -2.19 3.10 -8.04
CA LEU A 194 -1.33 1.99 -7.61
C LEU A 194 -1.35 1.78 -6.10
N SER A 195 -1.49 2.85 -5.31
CA SER A 195 -1.65 2.73 -3.86
C SER A 195 -2.97 2.04 -3.49
N ALA A 196 -4.04 2.25 -4.26
CA ALA A 196 -5.32 1.56 -4.07
C ALA A 196 -5.19 0.05 -4.39
N GLY A 197 -4.53 -0.30 -5.50
CA GLY A 197 -4.23 -1.70 -5.84
C GLY A 197 -3.44 -2.42 -4.76
N LEU A 198 -2.38 -1.77 -4.27
CA LEU A 198 -1.58 -2.31 -3.17
C LEU A 198 -2.36 -2.38 -1.85
N ALA A 199 -3.35 -1.50 -1.60
CA ALA A 199 -4.22 -1.60 -0.44
C ALA A 199 -5.16 -2.82 -0.52
N GLY A 200 -5.65 -3.18 -1.71
CA GLY A 200 -6.37 -4.43 -1.95
C GLY A 200 -5.49 -5.65 -1.63
N LEU A 201 -4.26 -5.66 -2.15
CA LEU A 201 -3.27 -6.71 -1.85
C LEU A 201 -2.93 -6.77 -0.35
N ALA A 202 -2.82 -5.62 0.32
CA ALA A 202 -2.56 -5.53 1.76
C ALA A 202 -3.65 -6.19 2.60
N ALA A 203 -4.92 -6.15 2.18
CA ALA A 203 -6.01 -6.84 2.86
C ALA A 203 -5.85 -8.36 2.78
N VAL A 204 -5.46 -8.88 1.61
CA VAL A 204 -5.10 -10.31 1.45
C VAL A 204 -3.96 -10.69 2.39
N GLY A 205 -2.89 -9.88 2.43
CA GLY A 205 -1.75 -10.10 3.30
C GLY A 205 -2.10 -10.03 4.78
N LEU A 206 -2.96 -9.09 5.18
CA LEU A 206 -3.47 -9.00 6.55
C LEU A 206 -4.24 -10.27 6.94
N PHE A 207 -5.12 -10.76 6.05
CA PHE A 207 -5.83 -12.02 6.28
C PHE A 207 -4.85 -13.19 6.45
N ILE A 208 -3.89 -13.37 5.53
CA ILE A 208 -2.87 -14.42 5.62
C ILE A 208 -2.08 -14.30 6.94
N SER A 209 -1.74 -13.08 7.36
CA SER A 209 -1.04 -12.81 8.62
C SER A 209 -1.85 -13.23 9.87
N THR A 210 -3.19 -13.35 9.77
CA THR A 210 -4.02 -13.90 10.87
C THR A 210 -3.96 -15.42 10.97
N LEU A 211 -3.57 -16.12 9.89
CA LEU A 211 -3.57 -17.59 9.80
C LEU A 211 -2.28 -18.22 10.33
N THR A 212 -1.20 -17.45 10.44
CA THR A 212 0.12 -17.94 10.87
C THR A 212 0.70 -17.05 11.96
N GLU A 213 1.65 -17.59 12.71
CA GLU A 213 2.45 -16.86 13.70
C GLU A 213 3.84 -16.50 13.17
N GLN A 214 4.16 -16.94 11.95
CA GLN A 214 5.45 -16.70 11.31
C GLN A 214 5.34 -15.61 10.25
N PRO A 215 5.92 -14.40 10.46
CA PRO A 215 5.84 -13.28 9.52
C PRO A 215 6.40 -13.62 8.14
N ILE A 216 7.49 -14.38 8.09
CA ILE A 216 8.12 -14.80 6.84
C ILE A 216 7.20 -15.72 6.03
N ALA A 217 6.53 -16.66 6.69
CA ALA A 217 5.58 -17.55 6.03
C ALA A 217 4.39 -16.77 5.45
N ALA A 218 3.87 -15.78 6.19
CA ALA A 218 2.81 -14.90 5.70
C ALA A 218 3.26 -14.08 4.47
N ALA A 219 4.47 -13.53 4.52
CA ALA A 219 5.03 -12.76 3.40
C ALA A 219 5.23 -13.63 2.14
N ILE A 220 5.79 -14.84 2.30
CA ILE A 220 5.97 -15.80 1.20
C ILE A 220 4.62 -16.20 0.61
N ALA A 221 3.60 -16.48 1.45
CA ALA A 221 2.28 -16.88 0.97
C ALA A 221 1.61 -15.76 0.15
N LEU A 222 1.72 -14.50 0.57
CA LEU A 222 1.20 -13.37 -0.20
C LEU A 222 1.97 -13.18 -1.51
N MET A 223 3.30 -13.35 -1.50
CA MET A 223 4.09 -13.25 -2.72
C MET A 223 3.74 -14.37 -3.71
N ILE A 224 3.55 -15.60 -3.23
CA ILE A 224 3.07 -16.72 -4.06
C ILE A 224 1.70 -16.40 -4.65
N PHE A 225 0.76 -15.88 -3.84
CA PHE A 225 -0.55 -15.46 -4.33
C PHE A 225 -0.43 -14.44 -5.47
N THR A 226 0.47 -13.45 -5.34
CA THR A 226 0.70 -12.43 -6.36
C THR A 226 1.30 -13.04 -7.64
N ILE A 227 2.31 -13.91 -7.51
CA ILE A 227 2.94 -14.59 -8.64
C ILE A 227 1.94 -15.49 -9.36
N VAL A 228 1.16 -16.27 -8.62
CA VAL A 228 0.11 -17.13 -9.20
C VAL A 228 -0.95 -16.28 -9.92
N SER A 229 -1.30 -15.11 -9.38
CA SER A 229 -2.21 -14.17 -10.05
C SER A 229 -1.63 -13.67 -11.38
N TRP A 230 -0.34 -13.30 -11.43
CA TRP A 230 0.35 -12.92 -12.67
C TRP A 230 0.42 -14.06 -13.69
N ILE A 231 0.71 -15.28 -13.23
CA ILE A 231 0.72 -16.46 -14.11
C ILE A 231 -0.69 -16.70 -14.67
N ALA A 232 -1.72 -16.66 -13.82
CA ALA A 232 -3.11 -16.84 -14.25
C ALA A 232 -3.55 -15.77 -15.28
N ASP A 233 -3.10 -14.52 -15.08
CA ASP A 233 -3.37 -13.41 -16.00
C ASP A 233 -2.67 -13.58 -17.36
N SER A 234 -1.52 -14.26 -17.39
CA SER A 234 -0.78 -14.52 -18.62
C SER A 234 -1.33 -15.70 -19.46
N VAL A 235 -2.25 -16.51 -18.89
CA VAL A 235 -2.79 -17.71 -19.55
C VAL A 235 -4.10 -17.39 -20.29
N PRO A 236 -4.13 -17.35 -21.65
CA PRO A 236 -5.32 -16.94 -22.41
C PRO A 236 -6.55 -17.81 -22.15
N GLN A 237 -6.38 -19.09 -21.77
CA GLN A 237 -7.46 -20.02 -21.47
C GLN A 237 -8.25 -19.64 -20.20
N LEU A 238 -7.65 -18.83 -19.35
CA LEU A 238 -8.25 -18.31 -18.11
C LEU A 238 -8.88 -16.93 -18.29
N GLY A 239 -9.17 -16.50 -19.53
CA GLY A 239 -9.71 -15.17 -19.84
C GLY A 239 -10.96 -14.77 -19.04
N TRP A 240 -11.78 -15.74 -18.63
CA TRP A 240 -12.93 -15.51 -17.76
C TRP A 240 -12.54 -15.08 -16.34
N LEU A 241 -11.32 -15.41 -15.88
CA LEU A 241 -10.80 -15.09 -14.55
C LEU A 241 -10.07 -13.74 -14.54
N HIS A 242 -9.48 -13.31 -15.67
CA HIS A 242 -8.65 -12.10 -15.75
C HIS A 242 -9.29 -10.88 -15.09
N PRO A 243 -10.57 -10.52 -15.35
CA PRO A 243 -11.18 -9.32 -14.77
C PRO A 243 -11.29 -9.33 -13.24
N TRP A 244 -11.12 -10.50 -12.60
CA TRP A 244 -11.22 -10.68 -11.16
C TRP A 244 -9.86 -10.78 -10.46
N LEU A 245 -8.77 -10.88 -11.23
CA LEU A 245 -7.42 -10.96 -10.66
C LEU A 245 -6.97 -9.58 -10.16
N VAL A 246 -6.45 -9.54 -8.95
CA VAL A 246 -5.98 -8.30 -8.31
C VAL A 246 -4.88 -7.60 -9.12
N VAL A 247 -4.07 -8.35 -9.89
CA VAL A 247 -2.96 -7.81 -10.67
C VAL A 247 -3.35 -7.33 -12.07
N HIS A 248 -4.48 -7.82 -12.60
CA HIS A 248 -4.86 -7.68 -14.02
C HIS A 248 -4.87 -6.23 -14.51
N LEU A 249 -5.44 -5.34 -13.73
CA LEU A 249 -5.59 -3.94 -14.12
C LEU A 249 -4.53 -3.01 -13.52
N TRP A 250 -3.52 -3.52 -12.80
CA TRP A 250 -2.49 -2.65 -12.24
C TRP A 250 -1.74 -1.84 -13.30
N LEU A 251 -1.46 -2.43 -14.46
CA LEU A 251 -0.79 -1.73 -15.56
C LEU A 251 -1.71 -0.79 -16.33
N SER A 252 -3.03 -0.83 -16.08
CA SER A 252 -3.99 0.13 -16.67
C SER A 252 -3.83 1.56 -16.13
N PHE A 253 -2.88 1.82 -15.22
CA PHE A 253 -2.47 3.18 -14.92
C PHE A 253 -1.99 3.94 -16.18
N GLY A 254 -1.55 3.22 -17.22
CA GLY A 254 -1.23 3.79 -18.53
C GLY A 254 -2.41 4.55 -19.16
N ASP A 255 -3.65 4.13 -18.89
CA ASP A 255 -4.85 4.81 -19.40
C ASP A 255 -5.05 6.22 -18.79
N LEU A 256 -4.48 6.45 -17.60
CA LEU A 256 -4.39 7.79 -16.99
C LEU A 256 -3.42 8.72 -17.76
N LEU A 257 -2.52 8.17 -18.58
CA LEU A 257 -1.56 8.92 -19.39
C LEU A 257 -2.07 9.19 -20.80
N ARG A 258 -3.30 8.78 -21.14
CA ARG A 258 -3.97 9.09 -22.41
C ARG A 258 -4.65 10.46 -22.35
N ASN A 259 -4.86 11.05 -23.51
CA ASN A 259 -5.63 12.28 -23.64
C ASN A 259 -6.70 12.11 -24.74
N PRO A 260 -8.01 12.13 -24.38
CA PRO A 260 -8.57 12.23 -23.03
C PRO A 260 -8.23 11.01 -22.15
N ILE A 261 -8.37 11.16 -20.81
CA ILE A 261 -8.18 10.03 -19.87
C ILE A 261 -9.21 8.93 -20.18
N GLU A 262 -8.74 7.72 -20.33
CA GLU A 262 -9.59 6.54 -20.47
C GLU A 262 -9.87 5.94 -19.09
N GLY A 263 -11.11 6.12 -18.60
CA GLY A 263 -11.46 5.78 -17.22
C GLY A 263 -12.02 4.38 -17.02
N ALA A 264 -12.37 3.64 -18.08
CA ALA A 264 -13.09 2.38 -17.97
C ALA A 264 -12.29 1.31 -17.19
N ASN A 265 -11.08 1.00 -17.65
CA ASN A 265 -10.20 0.02 -16.99
C ASN A 265 -9.76 0.49 -15.60
N VAL A 266 -9.48 1.78 -15.44
CA VAL A 266 -9.10 2.38 -14.16
C VAL A 266 -10.21 2.21 -13.13
N THR A 267 -11.46 2.49 -13.51
CA THR A 267 -12.62 2.33 -12.62
C THR A 267 -12.85 0.86 -12.29
N GLN A 268 -12.76 -0.03 -13.26
CA GLN A 268 -12.87 -1.48 -13.04
C GLN A 268 -11.79 -1.97 -12.08
N GLY A 269 -10.53 -1.55 -12.27
CA GLY A 269 -9.43 -1.89 -11.37
C GLY A 269 -9.70 -1.46 -9.94
N LEU A 270 -10.10 -0.22 -9.72
CA LEU A 270 -10.45 0.29 -8.39
C LEU A 270 -11.61 -0.48 -7.73
N LEU A 271 -12.60 -0.93 -8.51
CA LEU A 271 -13.71 -1.74 -7.99
C LEU A 271 -13.25 -3.14 -7.59
N VAL A 272 -12.38 -3.77 -8.37
CA VAL A 272 -11.77 -5.07 -8.03
C VAL A 272 -10.92 -4.94 -6.78
N ASP A 273 -10.04 -3.94 -6.70
CA ASP A 273 -9.18 -3.69 -5.54
C ASP A 273 -10.02 -3.42 -4.27
N LEU A 274 -11.10 -2.64 -4.39
CA LEU A 274 -12.06 -2.43 -3.30
C LEU A 274 -12.74 -3.74 -2.87
N GLY A 275 -13.11 -4.58 -3.84
CA GLY A 275 -13.66 -5.92 -3.58
C GLY A 275 -12.70 -6.77 -2.75
N TYR A 276 -11.42 -6.83 -3.15
CA TYR A 276 -10.38 -7.51 -2.38
C TYR A 276 -10.21 -6.89 -0.99
N ALA A 277 -10.16 -5.57 -0.88
CA ALA A 277 -10.03 -4.87 0.38
C ALA A 277 -11.18 -5.24 1.36
N VAL A 278 -12.43 -5.21 0.89
CA VAL A 278 -13.59 -5.51 1.73
C VAL A 278 -13.65 -6.98 2.10
N VAL A 279 -13.55 -7.89 1.13
CA VAL A 279 -13.68 -9.34 1.36
C VAL A 279 -12.59 -9.84 2.29
N PHE A 280 -11.33 -9.54 2.01
CA PHE A 280 -10.23 -10.06 2.81
C PHE A 280 -10.09 -9.36 4.17
N TRP A 281 -10.51 -8.09 4.28
CA TRP A 281 -10.63 -7.45 5.59
C TRP A 281 -11.70 -8.11 6.46
N LEU A 282 -12.86 -8.45 5.90
CA LEU A 282 -13.93 -9.17 6.62
C LEU A 282 -13.49 -10.58 7.04
N LEU A 283 -12.77 -11.30 6.16
CA LEU A 283 -12.20 -12.61 6.49
C LEU A 283 -11.15 -12.49 7.60
N ALA A 284 -10.28 -11.49 7.53
CA ALA A 284 -9.31 -11.21 8.60
C ALA A 284 -10.01 -10.89 9.91
N TRP A 285 -11.08 -10.10 9.88
CA TRP A 285 -11.87 -9.75 11.05
C TRP A 285 -12.56 -10.97 11.66
N ALA A 286 -13.22 -11.80 10.85
CA ALA A 286 -13.87 -13.02 11.32
C ALA A 286 -12.84 -13.94 12.01
N ARG A 287 -11.73 -14.22 11.35
CA ARG A 287 -10.67 -15.09 11.89
C ARG A 287 -10.05 -14.53 13.17
N PHE A 288 -9.77 -13.22 13.20
CA PHE A 288 -9.16 -12.57 14.36
C PHE A 288 -10.12 -12.48 15.55
N SER A 289 -11.43 -12.42 15.29
CA SER A 289 -12.46 -12.39 16.35
C SER A 289 -12.61 -13.75 17.06
N GLU A 290 -12.42 -14.85 16.32
CA GLU A 290 -12.54 -16.23 16.84
C GLU A 290 -11.25 -16.76 17.49
N LYS A 291 -10.11 -16.09 17.28
CA LYS A 291 -8.83 -16.55 17.82
C LYS A 291 -8.82 -16.44 19.35
N ASP A 292 -8.98 -17.58 20.02
CA ASP A 292 -8.79 -17.67 21.47
C ASP A 292 -7.31 -17.58 21.84
N ILE A 293 -7.04 -16.79 22.91
CA ILE A 293 -5.68 -16.48 23.37
C ILE A 293 -5.31 -17.41 24.55
N THR A 294 -5.68 -18.64 24.48
CA THR A 294 -5.45 -19.64 25.54
C THR A 294 -4.27 -20.57 25.25
N SER A 295 -3.32 -20.19 24.43
CA SER A 295 -2.08 -20.95 24.23
C SER A 295 -0.85 -20.06 24.43
#